data_8efc1e08e7749b21bb1a9269c1099710
#
_entry.id   8efc1e08e7749b21bb1a9269c1099710
#
_cell.length_a   1.000
_cell.length_b   1.000
_cell.length_c   1.000
_cell.angle_alpha   90.00
_cell.angle_beta   90.00
_cell.angle_gamma   90.00
#
_symmetry.space_group_name_H-M   'P 1'
#
loop_
_entity.id
_entity.type
_entity.pdbx_description
1 polymer ?
#
loop_
_entity_poly.entity_id
_entity_poly.type
_entity_poly.pdbx_seq_one_letter_code
_entity_poly.pdbx_strand_id
1 'polypeptide(L)'
;MGRLRLVALSAAAAAAIVAQTAGQKSFTLQTQRIQWAPIAPPGAPPGLEQRLLHDHKEKGTVTAVVRFPKGYREPRHYHKTCGHSIYVLKGRLRSPDGVATPGTFLYSAPQERHGPFTAEQETEILFFTDGPFDYIVDDTK
;
A
#
# COMPACT_ATOMS: atom_id res chain seq x y z
N MET A 1 30.77 -45.62 -3.54
CA MET A 1 30.62 -44.62 -4.60
C MET A 1 29.27 -43.92 -4.44
N GLY A 2 29.26 -42.85 -3.67
CA GLY A 2 28.06 -42.07 -3.38
C GLY A 2 27.86 -40.99 -4.45
N ARG A 3 26.73 -41.02 -5.15
CA ARG A 3 26.36 -39.99 -6.12
C ARG A 3 25.78 -38.80 -5.37
N LEU A 4 26.53 -37.72 -5.34
CA LEU A 4 26.08 -36.42 -4.87
C LEU A 4 25.00 -35.92 -5.82
N ARG A 5 23.73 -35.82 -5.37
CA ARG A 5 22.67 -35.15 -6.11
C ARG A 5 22.78 -33.67 -5.82
N LEU A 6 23.21 -32.89 -6.82
CA LEU A 6 23.04 -31.45 -6.80
C LEU A 6 21.54 -31.13 -6.84
N VAL A 7 21.04 -30.57 -5.75
CA VAL A 7 19.74 -29.93 -5.74
C VAL A 7 19.96 -28.54 -6.35
N ALA A 8 19.49 -28.35 -7.57
CA ALA A 8 19.44 -27.04 -8.18
C ALA A 8 18.41 -26.20 -7.41
N LEU A 9 18.88 -25.25 -6.59
CA LEU A 9 18.02 -24.18 -6.10
C LEU A 9 17.63 -23.34 -7.31
N SER A 10 16.38 -23.47 -7.74
CA SER A 10 15.76 -22.50 -8.63
C SER A 10 15.63 -21.19 -7.86
N ALA A 11 16.51 -20.25 -8.16
CA ALA A 11 16.35 -18.88 -7.75
C ALA A 11 15.04 -18.36 -8.39
N ALA A 12 13.98 -18.30 -7.61
CA ALA A 12 12.80 -17.52 -7.96
C ALA A 12 13.30 -16.09 -8.16
N ALA A 13 13.30 -15.65 -9.39
CA ALA A 13 13.62 -14.28 -9.73
C ALA A 13 12.55 -13.40 -9.06
N ALA A 14 12.88 -12.88 -7.88
CA ALA A 14 12.18 -11.74 -7.32
C ALA A 14 12.30 -10.65 -8.39
N ALA A 15 11.17 -10.31 -9.04
CA ALA A 15 11.11 -9.19 -9.96
C ALA A 15 11.67 -7.99 -9.19
N ALA A 16 12.88 -7.58 -9.53
CA ALA A 16 13.54 -6.46 -8.91
C ALA A 16 12.61 -5.26 -9.05
N ILE A 17 12.09 -4.78 -7.93
CA ILE A 17 11.57 -3.42 -7.86
C ILE A 17 12.78 -2.57 -8.22
N VAL A 18 12.78 -2.03 -9.42
CA VAL A 18 13.84 -1.12 -9.84
C VAL A 18 13.73 0.08 -8.92
N ALA A 19 14.56 0.10 -7.88
CA ALA A 19 14.72 1.26 -7.02
C ALA A 19 15.25 2.38 -7.90
N GLN A 20 14.37 3.29 -8.26
CA GLN A 20 14.73 4.44 -9.07
C GLN A 20 15.36 5.47 -8.13
N THR A 21 16.66 5.62 -8.28
CA THR A 21 17.49 6.59 -7.54
C THR A 21 17.50 7.95 -8.24
N ALA A 22 18.14 8.93 -7.61
CA ALA A 22 18.28 10.32 -8.05
C ALA A 22 18.45 10.50 -9.57
N GLY A 23 17.73 11.44 -10.13
CA GLY A 23 17.68 11.67 -11.59
C GLY A 23 16.62 10.84 -12.29
N GLN A 24 15.51 10.56 -11.63
CA GLN A 24 14.41 9.74 -12.17
C GLN A 24 13.96 10.23 -13.53
N LYS A 25 14.10 9.33 -14.51
CA LYS A 25 13.54 9.52 -15.85
C LYS A 25 12.06 9.12 -15.84
N SER A 26 11.30 9.68 -16.79
CA SER A 26 9.93 9.24 -17.03
C SER A 26 9.88 7.74 -17.31
N PHE A 27 8.85 7.07 -16.81
CA PHE A 27 8.62 5.64 -17.01
C PHE A 27 7.14 5.34 -17.21
N THR A 28 6.87 4.16 -17.73
CA THR A 28 5.50 3.62 -17.89
C THR A 28 5.47 2.23 -17.29
N LEU A 29 4.45 1.94 -16.49
CA LEU A 29 4.22 0.65 -15.85
C LEU A 29 2.89 0.04 -16.29
N GLN A 30 2.92 -1.26 -16.58
CA GLN A 30 1.70 -2.07 -16.69
C GLN A 30 1.42 -2.66 -15.30
N THR A 31 0.55 -2.03 -14.54
CA THR A 31 0.34 -2.35 -13.12
C THR A 31 -0.11 -3.79 -12.87
N GLN A 32 -0.83 -4.39 -13.84
CA GLN A 32 -1.26 -5.78 -13.76
C GLN A 32 -0.10 -6.79 -13.80
N ARG A 33 1.07 -6.38 -14.28
CA ARG A 33 2.29 -7.22 -14.30
C ARG A 33 3.11 -7.16 -13.03
N ILE A 34 2.80 -6.22 -12.13
CA ILE A 34 3.46 -6.09 -10.84
C ILE A 34 2.82 -7.10 -9.89
N GLN A 35 3.64 -7.95 -9.28
CA GLN A 35 3.16 -8.91 -8.29
C GLN A 35 2.69 -8.17 -7.02
N TRP A 36 1.65 -8.72 -6.38
CA TRP A 36 1.23 -8.27 -5.07
C TRP A 36 2.28 -8.65 -4.02
N ALA A 37 2.62 -7.72 -3.16
CA ALA A 37 3.51 -7.92 -2.03
C ALA A 37 2.77 -7.59 -0.73
N PRO A 38 2.89 -8.41 0.31
CA PRO A 38 2.29 -8.12 1.60
C PRO A 38 2.90 -6.86 2.21
N ILE A 39 2.06 -6.08 2.88
CA ILE A 39 2.48 -4.93 3.70
C ILE A 39 1.84 -5.03 5.08
N ALA A 40 2.57 -4.58 6.09
CA ALA A 40 2.12 -4.55 7.47
C ALA A 40 2.58 -3.23 8.12
N PRO A 41 1.81 -2.15 7.98
CA PRO A 41 2.09 -0.92 8.71
C PRO A 41 2.11 -1.20 10.23
N PRO A 42 2.97 -0.54 11.01
CA PRO A 42 3.07 -0.78 12.44
C PRO A 42 1.72 -0.64 13.16
N GLY A 43 1.27 -1.70 13.85
CA GLY A 43 -0.01 -1.72 14.56
C GLY A 43 -1.24 -2.01 13.69
N ALA A 44 -1.11 -2.07 12.38
CA ALA A 44 -2.19 -2.53 11.51
C ALA A 44 -2.26 -4.07 11.52
N PRO A 45 -3.47 -4.66 11.42
CA PRO A 45 -3.60 -6.10 11.23
C PRO A 45 -2.92 -6.57 9.94
N PRO A 46 -2.44 -7.82 9.88
CA PRO A 46 -1.91 -8.40 8.66
C PRO A 46 -3.01 -8.59 7.60
N GLY A 47 -2.64 -8.66 6.34
CA GLY A 47 -3.53 -8.98 5.24
C GLY A 47 -3.59 -7.94 4.13
N LEU A 48 -3.02 -6.76 4.33
CA LEU A 48 -2.86 -5.79 3.25
C LEU A 48 -1.80 -6.26 2.26
N GLU A 49 -2.02 -5.95 1.00
CA GLU A 49 -1.06 -6.16 -0.07
C GLU A 49 -0.93 -4.90 -0.93
N GLN A 50 0.21 -4.74 -1.56
CA GLN A 50 0.43 -3.62 -2.47
C GLN A 50 1.10 -4.03 -3.77
N ARG A 51 0.87 -3.23 -4.79
CA ARG A 51 1.71 -3.08 -5.99
C ARG A 51 2.36 -1.72 -5.89
N LEU A 52 3.65 -1.69 -5.56
CA LEU A 52 4.39 -0.43 -5.48
C LEU A 52 4.62 0.10 -6.89
N LEU A 53 4.12 1.29 -7.17
CA LEU A 53 4.21 1.92 -8.49
C LEU A 53 5.39 2.89 -8.56
N HIS A 54 5.60 3.65 -7.51
CA HIS A 54 6.64 4.67 -7.45
C HIS A 54 7.06 4.90 -6.01
N ASP A 55 8.35 4.86 -5.76
CA ASP A 55 8.98 5.18 -4.48
C ASP A 55 10.04 6.25 -4.73
N HIS A 56 9.69 7.51 -4.47
CA HIS A 56 10.58 8.64 -4.68
C HIS A 56 11.47 8.84 -3.46
N LYS A 57 12.62 8.20 -3.45
CA LYS A 57 13.52 8.12 -2.29
C LYS A 57 13.94 9.48 -1.73
N GLU A 58 14.21 10.47 -2.58
CA GLU A 58 14.65 11.80 -2.14
C GLU A 58 13.54 12.58 -1.44
N LYS A 59 12.29 12.41 -1.88
CA LYS A 59 11.13 13.08 -1.29
C LYS A 59 10.42 12.22 -0.24
N GLY A 60 10.71 10.92 -0.21
CA GLY A 60 10.02 9.96 0.63
C GLY A 60 8.57 9.67 0.23
N THR A 61 8.12 10.19 -0.93
CA THR A 61 6.75 9.99 -1.38
C THR A 61 6.56 8.61 -2.01
N VAL A 62 5.38 8.04 -1.80
CA VAL A 62 5.02 6.69 -2.27
C VAL A 62 3.74 6.77 -3.10
N THR A 63 3.72 6.00 -4.20
CA THR A 63 2.49 5.72 -4.95
C THR A 63 2.36 4.22 -5.11
N ALA A 64 1.21 3.67 -4.73
CA ALA A 64 0.93 2.24 -4.78
C ALA A 64 -0.53 1.96 -5.09
N VAL A 65 -0.83 0.80 -5.65
CA VAL A 65 -2.16 0.21 -5.52
C VAL A 65 -2.14 -0.65 -4.27
N VAL A 66 -3.06 -0.39 -3.34
CA VAL A 66 -3.21 -1.16 -2.10
C VAL A 66 -4.49 -1.97 -2.17
N ARG A 67 -4.42 -3.24 -1.77
CA ARG A 67 -5.54 -4.16 -1.71
C ARG A 67 -5.88 -4.51 -0.27
N PHE A 68 -7.13 -4.32 0.08
CA PHE A 68 -7.75 -4.72 1.33
C PHE A 68 -8.58 -5.97 1.07
N PRO A 69 -8.29 -7.11 1.71
CA PRO A 69 -9.16 -8.26 1.59
C PRO A 69 -10.54 -7.97 2.21
N LYS A 70 -11.57 -8.65 1.72
CA LYS A 70 -12.93 -8.53 2.30
C LYS A 70 -12.90 -8.78 3.81
N GLY A 71 -13.52 -7.88 4.57
CA GLY A 71 -13.60 -7.95 6.02
C GLY A 71 -12.39 -7.36 6.74
N TYR A 72 -11.37 -6.88 6.02
CA TYR A 72 -10.24 -6.21 6.64
C TYR A 72 -10.71 -4.98 7.41
N ARG A 73 -10.20 -4.81 8.61
CA ARG A 73 -10.49 -3.68 9.50
C ARG A 73 -9.20 -2.92 9.79
N GLU A 74 -9.05 -1.79 9.15
CA GLU A 74 -7.94 -0.88 9.41
C GLU A 74 -8.28 -0.03 10.64
N PRO A 75 -7.41 0.03 11.65
CA PRO A 75 -7.66 0.84 12.84
C PRO A 75 -7.69 2.34 12.50
N ARG A 76 -8.28 3.12 13.39
CA ARG A 76 -8.14 4.57 13.35
C ARG A 76 -6.66 4.93 13.51
N HIS A 77 -6.17 5.80 12.66
CA HIS A 77 -4.75 6.15 12.62
C HIS A 77 -4.53 7.57 12.08
N TYR A 78 -3.28 7.98 12.07
CA TYR A 78 -2.85 9.25 11.48
C TYR A 78 -1.40 9.15 10.99
N HIS A 79 -0.96 10.14 10.22
CA HIS A 79 0.40 10.29 9.72
C HIS A 79 0.95 11.63 10.20
N LYS A 80 2.17 11.65 10.75
CA LYS A 80 2.81 12.88 11.23
C LYS A 80 3.49 13.65 10.09
N THR A 81 4.08 12.91 9.17
CA THR A 81 5.06 13.42 8.21
C THR A 81 4.52 13.58 6.80
N CYS A 82 3.31 13.11 6.55
CA CYS A 82 2.66 13.26 5.25
C CYS A 82 1.14 13.39 5.36
N GLY A 83 0.54 14.07 4.39
CA GLY A 83 -0.81 13.81 3.95
C GLY A 83 -0.82 12.67 2.95
N HIS A 84 -1.98 12.06 2.74
CA HIS A 84 -2.14 11.08 1.69
C HIS A 84 -3.48 11.21 0.99
N SER A 85 -3.49 10.76 -0.25
CA SER A 85 -4.69 10.68 -1.04
C SER A 85 -4.97 9.23 -1.42
N ILE A 86 -6.24 8.89 -1.47
CA ILE A 86 -6.70 7.62 -2.02
C ILE A 86 -7.75 7.87 -3.10
N TYR A 87 -7.74 7.02 -4.11
CA TYR A 87 -8.79 6.94 -5.11
C TYR A 87 -9.26 5.49 -5.20
N VAL A 88 -10.54 5.25 -4.94
CA VAL A 88 -11.09 3.89 -4.96
C VAL A 88 -11.21 3.40 -6.39
N LEU A 89 -10.51 2.31 -6.70
CA LEU A 89 -10.51 1.64 -8.00
C LEU A 89 -11.58 0.55 -8.07
N LYS A 90 -11.77 -0.16 -6.94
CA LYS A 90 -12.67 -1.33 -6.86
C LYS A 90 -13.13 -1.52 -5.42
N GLY A 91 -14.31 -2.10 -5.24
CA GLY A 91 -14.80 -2.55 -3.94
C GLY A 91 -15.57 -1.49 -3.16
N ARG A 92 -15.56 -1.61 -1.84
CA ARG A 92 -16.32 -0.75 -0.91
C ARG A 92 -15.55 -0.63 0.41
N LEU A 93 -15.20 0.58 0.78
CA LEU A 93 -14.49 0.91 2.01
C LEU A 93 -15.38 1.78 2.90
N ARG A 94 -15.83 1.25 4.02
CA ARG A 94 -16.66 1.96 4.99
C ARG A 94 -15.78 2.66 6.02
N SER A 95 -16.13 3.91 6.33
CA SER A 95 -15.59 4.69 7.44
C SER A 95 -16.74 5.31 8.25
N PRO A 96 -16.48 6.00 9.37
CA PRO A 96 -17.49 6.77 10.09
C PRO A 96 -18.18 7.83 9.23
N ASP A 97 -17.46 8.37 8.24
CA ASP A 97 -17.95 9.44 7.37
C ASP A 97 -18.78 8.94 6.18
N GLY A 98 -18.84 7.62 6.01
CA GLY A 98 -19.63 7.01 4.93
C GLY A 98 -18.93 5.84 4.23
N VAL A 99 -19.38 5.55 3.02
CA VAL A 99 -18.86 4.45 2.21
C VAL A 99 -18.22 4.99 0.94
N ALA A 100 -16.93 4.75 0.80
CA ALA A 100 -16.19 5.02 -0.42
C ALA A 100 -16.38 3.86 -1.42
N THR A 101 -16.77 4.20 -2.64
CA THR A 101 -16.99 3.28 -3.77
C THR A 101 -16.09 3.68 -4.94
N PRO A 102 -15.97 2.87 -6.01
CA PRO A 102 -15.16 3.24 -7.17
C PRO A 102 -15.48 4.66 -7.67
N GLY A 103 -14.43 5.46 -7.89
CA GLY A 103 -14.52 6.88 -8.24
C GLY A 103 -14.48 7.83 -7.06
N THR A 104 -14.53 7.36 -5.81
CA THR A 104 -14.38 8.20 -4.63
C THR A 104 -12.91 8.61 -4.45
N PHE A 105 -12.67 9.91 -4.27
CA PHE A 105 -11.39 10.47 -3.87
C PHE A 105 -11.47 10.94 -2.41
N LEU A 106 -10.46 10.60 -1.62
CA LEU A 106 -10.30 11.03 -0.23
C LEU A 106 -8.90 11.62 -0.04
N TYR A 107 -8.82 12.70 0.72
CA TYR A 107 -7.56 13.27 1.18
C TYR A 107 -7.57 13.34 2.70
N SER A 108 -6.51 12.89 3.33
CA SER A 108 -6.27 13.03 4.77
C SER A 108 -5.03 13.89 4.99
N ALA A 109 -5.21 14.99 5.72
CA ALA A 109 -4.12 15.91 6.03
C ALA A 109 -3.13 15.31 7.04
N PRO A 110 -1.87 15.80 7.09
CA PRO A 110 -0.93 15.42 8.14
C PRO A 110 -1.55 15.65 9.52
N GLN A 111 -1.33 14.71 10.44
CA GLN A 111 -1.81 14.72 11.82
C GLN A 111 -3.34 14.58 12.00
N GLU A 112 -4.11 14.58 10.92
CA GLU A 112 -5.55 14.32 10.98
C GLU A 112 -5.83 12.83 11.16
N ARG A 113 -6.64 12.52 12.18
CA ARG A 113 -7.05 11.14 12.49
C ARG A 113 -8.19 10.72 11.58
N HIS A 114 -8.03 9.57 10.95
CA HIS A 114 -9.01 9.01 10.02
C HIS A 114 -9.23 7.53 10.25
N GLY A 115 -10.30 6.99 9.68
CA GLY A 115 -10.77 5.63 9.98
C GLY A 115 -11.53 5.54 11.31
N PRO A 116 -11.81 4.34 11.83
CA PRO A 116 -11.41 3.05 11.25
C PRO A 116 -12.09 2.80 9.90
N PHE A 117 -11.41 2.02 9.06
CA PHE A 117 -11.97 1.60 7.79
C PHE A 117 -12.31 0.11 7.81
N THR A 118 -13.37 -0.27 7.11
CA THR A 118 -13.75 -1.68 6.91
C THR A 118 -13.97 -1.93 5.43
N ALA A 119 -13.23 -2.88 4.88
CA ALA A 119 -13.45 -3.35 3.52
C ALA A 119 -14.66 -4.29 3.47
N GLU A 120 -15.81 -3.79 3.05
CA GLU A 120 -17.03 -4.59 2.92
C GLU A 120 -16.94 -5.62 1.79
N GLN A 121 -16.08 -5.35 0.83
CA GLN A 121 -15.68 -6.22 -0.27
C GLN A 121 -14.16 -6.15 -0.40
N GLU A 122 -13.56 -7.05 -1.18
CA GLU A 122 -12.17 -6.83 -1.60
C GLU A 122 -12.06 -5.47 -2.28
N THR A 123 -11.22 -4.60 -1.74
CA THR A 123 -11.13 -3.20 -2.15
C THR A 123 -9.73 -2.87 -2.63
N GLU A 124 -9.63 -2.23 -3.78
CA GLU A 124 -8.37 -1.72 -4.31
C GLU A 124 -8.44 -0.20 -4.39
N ILE A 125 -7.40 0.44 -3.89
CA ILE A 125 -7.25 1.90 -3.94
C ILE A 125 -5.94 2.26 -4.63
N LEU A 126 -5.92 3.37 -5.35
CA LEU A 126 -4.69 4.08 -5.67
C LEU A 126 -4.36 4.96 -4.45
N PHE A 127 -3.19 4.75 -3.90
CA PHE A 127 -2.68 5.43 -2.72
C PHE A 127 -1.44 6.25 -3.08
N PHE A 128 -1.35 7.48 -2.61
CA PHE A 128 -0.16 8.30 -2.78
C PHE A 128 0.01 9.31 -1.63
N THR A 129 1.27 9.53 -1.25
CA THR A 129 1.67 10.42 -0.17
C THR A 129 2.33 11.67 -0.71
N ASP A 130 2.19 12.78 0.00
CA ASP A 130 2.84 14.07 -0.31
C ASP A 130 4.15 14.29 0.47
N GLY A 131 4.53 13.35 1.32
CA GLY A 131 5.76 13.34 2.10
C GLY A 131 6.14 11.93 2.55
N PRO A 132 7.17 11.80 3.42
CA PRO A 132 7.60 10.51 3.95
C PRO A 132 6.48 9.78 4.68
N PHE A 133 6.21 8.54 4.28
CA PHE A 133 5.15 7.75 4.88
C PHE A 133 5.52 7.29 6.28
N ASP A 134 4.65 7.58 7.23
CA ASP A 134 4.62 6.98 8.58
C ASP A 134 3.18 6.52 8.89
N TYR A 135 3.01 5.69 9.90
CA TYR A 135 1.71 5.15 10.26
C TYR A 135 1.62 5.01 11.78
N ILE A 136 0.66 5.67 12.39
CA ILE A 136 0.51 5.70 13.85
C ILE A 136 -0.94 5.39 14.19
N VAL A 137 -1.14 4.24 14.86
CA VAL A 137 -2.46 3.86 15.36
C VAL A 137 -2.89 4.83 16.46
N ASP A 138 -4.13 5.28 16.37
CA ASP A 138 -4.74 6.14 17.38
C ASP A 138 -5.39 5.26 18.46
N ASP A 139 -4.66 5.07 19.56
CA ASP A 139 -5.13 4.30 20.73
C ASP A 139 -6.03 5.11 21.68
N THR A 140 -6.38 6.35 21.32
CA THR A 140 -7.29 7.15 22.15
C THR A 140 -8.70 6.58 22.08
N LYS A 141 -9.18 6.12 23.25
CA LYS A 141 -10.55 5.64 23.45
C LYS A 141 -11.53 6.81 23.55
#